data_597194ed2298779f427bbcef40f20949
#
_entry.id   597194ed2298779f427bbcef40f20949
#
_cell.length_a   1.000
_cell.length_b   1.000
_cell.length_c   1.000
_cell.angle_alpha   90.00
_cell.angle_beta   90.00
_cell.angle_gamma   90.00
#
_symmetry.space_group_name_H-M   'P 1'
#
loop_
_entity.id
_entity.type
_entity.pdbx_description
1 polymer ?
#
loop_
_entity_poly.entity_id
_entity_poly.type
_entity_poly.pdbx_seq_one_letter_code
_entity_poly.pdbx_strand_id
1 'polypeptide(L)'
;ASPQQLQRINKLELVVETIPLTEVWLRGPKFVDQPDLADSAVSHRRYGDMGVHYAFGTDNKPYSPFATLWAAVARTERGTGTVLGPEQRLSRMDALRAFTMGGAYFCFEEDRRGSIEVGKLADMAVLSDDLLQMPEGYIPDLNSVLTLVGGEVTHQTTDF
;
A
#
# COMPACT_ATOMS: atom_id res chain seq x y z
N ALA A 1 12.63 -0.47 11.48
CA ALA A 1 12.52 -0.40 12.95
C ALA A 1 12.83 -1.76 13.57
N SER A 2 13.49 -1.79 14.75
CA SER A 2 13.71 -3.03 15.48
C SER A 2 12.38 -3.56 16.09
N PRO A 3 12.29 -4.86 16.47
CA PRO A 3 11.11 -5.39 17.15
C PRO A 3 10.73 -4.59 18.41
N GLN A 4 11.71 -4.15 19.20
CA GLN A 4 11.46 -3.33 20.39
C GLN A 4 10.90 -1.95 20.04
N GLN A 5 11.38 -1.35 18.95
CA GLN A 5 10.82 -0.08 18.46
C GLN A 5 9.38 -0.24 17.97
N LEU A 6 9.07 -1.35 17.27
CA LEU A 6 7.70 -1.65 16.82
C LEU A 6 6.75 -1.88 18.00
N GLN A 7 7.18 -2.62 19.02
CA GLN A 7 6.40 -2.78 20.26
C GLN A 7 6.11 -1.43 20.92
N ARG A 8 7.09 -0.51 20.91
CA ARG A 8 6.91 0.82 21.47
C ARG A 8 5.96 1.67 20.62
N ILE A 9 6.06 1.59 19.28
CA ILE A 9 5.15 2.25 18.35
C ILE A 9 3.71 1.78 18.62
N ASN A 10 3.48 0.48 18.70
CA ASN A 10 2.16 -0.09 18.98
C ASN A 10 1.64 0.34 20.35
N LYS A 11 2.47 0.27 21.41
CA LYS A 11 2.07 0.70 22.77
C LYS A 11 1.70 2.19 22.84
N LEU A 12 2.27 3.02 22.00
CA LEU A 12 2.00 4.46 21.91
C LEU A 12 0.87 4.78 20.93
N GLU A 13 0.25 3.76 20.33
CA GLU A 13 -0.82 3.90 19.33
C GLU A 13 -0.43 4.82 18.15
N LEU A 14 0.86 4.78 17.78
CA LEU A 14 1.35 5.57 16.65
C LEU A 14 1.00 4.88 15.33
N VAL A 15 0.63 5.66 14.34
CA VAL A 15 0.42 5.20 12.96
C VAL A 15 1.69 5.44 12.17
N VAL A 16 2.08 4.46 11.35
CA VAL A 16 3.27 4.53 10.49
C VAL A 16 2.84 4.76 9.06
N GLU A 17 3.23 5.88 8.46
CA GLU A 17 3.15 6.04 7.02
C GLU A 17 4.41 5.50 6.36
N THR A 18 4.25 4.78 5.25
CA THR A 18 5.34 4.28 4.41
C THR A 18 5.03 4.54 2.94
N ILE A 19 6.08 4.57 2.12
CA ILE A 19 5.97 4.81 0.68
C ILE A 19 6.64 3.64 -0.07
N PRO A 20 5.95 2.50 -0.22
CA PRO A 20 6.55 1.27 -0.78
C PRO A 20 7.25 1.47 -2.11
N LEU A 21 6.66 2.26 -3.01
CA LEU A 21 7.25 2.52 -4.31
C LEU A 21 8.60 3.24 -4.22
N THR A 22 8.71 4.24 -3.36
CA THR A 22 9.96 4.96 -3.15
C THR A 22 10.99 4.11 -2.41
N GLU A 23 10.57 3.39 -1.38
CA GLU A 23 11.47 2.68 -0.49
C GLU A 23 11.97 1.36 -1.08
N VAL A 24 11.08 0.58 -1.70
CA VAL A 24 11.40 -0.73 -2.29
C VAL A 24 11.91 -0.58 -3.73
N TRP A 25 11.09 0.02 -4.61
CA TRP A 25 11.42 0.07 -6.03
C TRP A 25 12.50 1.10 -6.34
N LEU A 26 12.30 2.37 -5.96
CA LEU A 26 13.20 3.47 -6.35
C LEU A 26 14.55 3.43 -5.63
N ARG A 27 14.53 3.24 -4.30
CA ARG A 27 15.73 3.21 -3.45
C ARG A 27 16.27 1.82 -3.20
N GLY A 28 15.52 0.79 -3.60
CA GLY A 28 15.85 -0.62 -3.41
C GLY A 28 17.22 -1.06 -3.89
N PRO A 29 17.76 -0.57 -5.04
CA PRO A 29 19.08 -1.00 -5.54
C PRO A 29 20.21 -0.94 -4.51
N LYS A 30 20.15 -0.01 -3.56
CA LYS A 30 21.16 0.10 -2.48
C LYS A 30 21.11 -1.05 -1.45
N PHE A 31 20.07 -1.85 -1.45
CA PHE A 31 19.88 -2.96 -0.51
C PHE A 31 20.15 -4.34 -1.11
N VAL A 32 20.42 -4.43 -2.43
CA VAL A 32 20.58 -5.72 -3.13
C VAL A 32 21.67 -6.57 -2.49
N ASP A 33 22.79 -5.97 -2.09
CA ASP A 33 23.90 -6.65 -1.44
C ASP A 33 23.79 -6.67 0.11
N GLN A 34 22.64 -6.28 0.65
CA GLN A 34 22.40 -6.15 2.09
C GLN A 34 21.05 -6.75 2.49
N PRO A 35 20.88 -8.09 2.38
CA PRO A 35 19.57 -8.73 2.56
C PRO A 35 18.96 -8.50 3.95
N ASP A 36 19.76 -8.52 5.01
CA ASP A 36 19.28 -8.29 6.39
C ASP A 36 18.76 -6.85 6.56
N LEU A 37 19.41 -5.89 5.89
CA LEU A 37 18.97 -4.50 5.89
C LEU A 37 17.72 -4.32 5.03
N ALA A 38 17.64 -5.01 3.89
CA ALA A 38 16.46 -5.01 3.01
C ALA A 38 15.21 -5.50 3.76
N ASP A 39 15.31 -6.57 4.55
CA ASP A 39 14.22 -7.10 5.36
C ASP A 39 13.76 -6.08 6.43
N SER A 40 14.71 -5.41 7.07
CA SER A 40 14.42 -4.49 8.17
C SER A 40 14.06 -3.06 7.73
N ALA A 41 14.41 -2.64 6.52
CA ALA A 41 14.22 -1.27 6.03
C ALA A 41 12.74 -0.93 5.79
N VAL A 42 11.98 -1.90 5.26
CA VAL A 42 10.55 -1.72 4.91
C VAL A 42 9.80 -2.98 5.34
N SER A 43 9.39 -3.03 6.59
CA SER A 43 8.91 -4.25 7.26
C SER A 43 7.37 -4.30 7.31
N HIS A 44 6.69 -4.15 6.18
CA HIS A 44 5.22 -4.06 6.14
C HIS A 44 4.53 -5.26 6.77
N ARG A 45 4.97 -6.49 6.45
CA ARG A 45 4.41 -7.70 7.05
C ARG A 45 4.57 -7.70 8.56
N ARG A 46 5.76 -7.34 9.03
CA ARG A 46 6.06 -7.27 10.46
C ARG A 46 5.23 -6.20 11.18
N TYR A 47 4.90 -5.09 10.52
CA TYR A 47 3.99 -4.09 11.12
C TYR A 47 2.64 -4.72 11.42
N GLY A 48 2.02 -5.40 10.45
CA GLY A 48 0.76 -6.09 10.61
C GLY A 48 0.82 -7.19 11.68
N ASP A 49 1.85 -8.05 11.63
CA ASP A 49 2.04 -9.16 12.59
C ASP A 49 2.21 -8.65 14.04
N MET A 50 2.71 -7.43 14.22
CA MET A 50 2.90 -6.81 15.53
C MET A 50 1.77 -5.84 15.93
N GLY A 51 0.69 -5.77 15.15
CA GLY A 51 -0.46 -4.91 15.42
C GLY A 51 -0.18 -3.42 15.26
N VAL A 52 0.89 -3.03 14.57
CA VAL A 52 1.17 -1.62 14.27
C VAL A 52 0.25 -1.17 13.15
N HIS A 53 -0.51 -0.10 13.39
CA HIS A 53 -1.29 0.54 12.34
C HIS A 53 -0.36 1.24 11.33
N TYR A 54 -0.57 0.96 10.05
CA TYR A 54 0.22 1.58 9.00
C TYR A 54 -0.63 1.93 7.78
N ALA A 55 -0.21 2.96 7.07
CA ALA A 55 -0.81 3.46 5.86
C ALA A 55 0.22 3.58 4.74
N PHE A 56 -0.26 3.60 3.50
CA PHE A 56 0.58 3.84 2.34
C PHE A 56 0.37 5.24 1.78
N GLY A 57 1.48 5.96 1.57
CA GLY A 57 1.55 7.14 0.74
C GLY A 57 2.14 6.82 -0.64
N THR A 58 1.89 7.68 -1.63
CA THR A 58 2.43 7.53 -2.98
C THR A 58 3.71 8.32 -3.21
N ASP A 59 3.92 9.43 -2.47
CA ASP A 59 4.94 10.43 -2.79
C ASP A 59 4.71 11.04 -4.20
N ASN A 60 5.64 11.80 -4.69
CA ASN A 60 5.46 12.60 -5.91
C ASN A 60 6.14 12.03 -7.17
N LYS A 61 6.81 10.87 -7.11
CA LYS A 61 7.57 10.35 -8.28
C LYS A 61 7.78 8.83 -8.25
N PRO A 62 7.01 8.08 -8.97
CA PRO A 62 5.67 8.32 -9.51
C PRO A 62 4.62 8.27 -8.38
N TYR A 63 3.55 9.03 -8.50
CA TYR A 63 2.47 9.07 -7.52
C TYR A 63 1.33 8.09 -7.85
N SER A 64 1.62 6.97 -8.48
CA SER A 64 0.63 5.95 -8.81
C SER A 64 0.26 5.12 -7.57
N PRO A 65 -1.04 5.07 -7.18
CA PRO A 65 -1.50 4.20 -6.11
C PRO A 65 -1.27 2.72 -6.44
N PHE A 66 -1.49 2.32 -7.69
CA PHE A 66 -1.34 0.92 -8.11
C PHE A 66 0.12 0.48 -8.17
N ALA A 67 1.02 1.34 -8.62
CA ALA A 67 2.46 1.07 -8.54
C ALA A 67 2.94 0.95 -7.08
N THR A 68 2.36 1.73 -6.17
CA THR A 68 2.63 1.64 -4.72
C THR A 68 2.14 0.32 -4.14
N LEU A 69 0.91 -0.12 -4.47
CA LEU A 69 0.39 -1.43 -4.10
C LEU A 69 1.27 -2.56 -4.63
N TRP A 70 1.62 -2.49 -5.93
CA TRP A 70 2.51 -3.46 -6.55
C TRP A 70 3.86 -3.55 -5.82
N ALA A 71 4.48 -2.43 -5.49
CA ALA A 71 5.77 -2.42 -4.80
C ALA A 71 5.72 -3.09 -3.41
N ALA A 72 4.59 -3.01 -2.70
CA ALA A 72 4.39 -3.70 -1.43
C ALA A 72 4.17 -5.21 -1.59
N VAL A 73 3.55 -5.63 -2.70
CA VAL A 73 3.26 -7.03 -3.03
C VAL A 73 4.46 -7.71 -3.68
N ALA A 74 5.02 -7.14 -4.76
CA ALA A 74 6.12 -7.72 -5.52
C ALA A 74 7.47 -7.56 -4.82
N ARG A 75 7.69 -6.43 -4.15
CA ARG A 75 8.95 -6.03 -3.49
C ARG A 75 10.18 -6.08 -4.40
N THR A 76 9.96 -5.83 -5.68
CA THR A 76 10.99 -5.84 -6.71
C THR A 76 11.66 -4.47 -6.82
N GLU A 77 12.97 -4.41 -6.72
CA GLU A 77 13.71 -3.19 -6.93
C GLU A 77 13.98 -2.94 -8.44
N ARG A 78 14.19 -1.69 -8.81
CA ARG A 78 14.19 -1.24 -10.23
C ARG A 78 15.47 -1.52 -11.01
N GLY A 79 16.58 -1.82 -10.34
CA GLY A 79 17.89 -1.92 -11.01
C GLY A 79 18.12 -3.29 -11.62
N THR A 80 18.03 -4.33 -10.82
CA THR A 80 18.28 -5.72 -11.21
C THR A 80 17.03 -6.58 -11.23
N GLY A 81 15.91 -6.08 -10.72
CA GLY A 81 14.69 -6.86 -10.51
C GLY A 81 14.76 -7.79 -9.28
N THR A 82 15.70 -7.56 -8.38
CA THR A 82 15.84 -8.37 -7.17
C THR A 82 14.66 -8.12 -6.23
N VAL A 83 14.10 -9.21 -5.68
CA VAL A 83 13.07 -9.14 -4.64
C VAL A 83 13.73 -8.88 -3.29
N LEU A 84 13.35 -7.79 -2.64
CA LEU A 84 13.93 -7.32 -1.39
C LEU A 84 13.10 -7.80 -0.19
N GLY A 85 13.72 -8.55 0.75
CA GLY A 85 13.05 -9.05 1.95
C GLY A 85 11.74 -9.77 1.60
N PRO A 86 11.77 -10.93 0.91
CA PRO A 86 10.57 -11.62 0.41
C PRO A 86 9.57 -11.95 1.53
N GLU A 87 10.04 -12.13 2.76
CA GLU A 87 9.21 -12.38 3.95
C GLU A 87 8.34 -11.18 4.34
N GLN A 88 8.66 -9.99 3.82
CA GLN A 88 7.89 -8.77 4.05
C GLN A 88 6.86 -8.49 2.95
N ARG A 89 6.68 -9.40 2.00
CA ARG A 89 5.62 -9.30 0.98
C ARG A 89 4.26 -9.31 1.63
N LEU A 90 3.40 -8.42 1.18
CA LEU A 90 1.99 -8.41 1.57
C LEU A 90 1.14 -9.22 0.59
N SER A 91 0.03 -9.75 1.08
CA SER A 91 -1.06 -10.14 0.19
C SER A 91 -1.64 -8.87 -0.49
N ARG A 92 -2.26 -9.05 -1.66
CA ARG A 92 -2.94 -7.93 -2.35
C ARG A 92 -4.03 -7.29 -1.48
N MET A 93 -4.75 -8.12 -0.72
CA MET A 93 -5.78 -7.64 0.19
C MET A 93 -5.18 -6.82 1.35
N ASP A 94 -4.05 -7.24 1.93
CA ASP A 94 -3.41 -6.48 3.01
C ASP A 94 -2.81 -5.17 2.48
N ALA A 95 -2.23 -5.18 1.27
CA ALA A 95 -1.75 -3.97 0.62
C ALA A 95 -2.91 -2.99 0.31
N LEU A 96 -4.05 -3.52 -0.17
CA LEU A 96 -5.26 -2.71 -0.41
C LEU A 96 -5.78 -2.11 0.91
N ARG A 97 -5.87 -2.90 1.98
CA ARG A 97 -6.27 -2.40 3.30
C ARG A 97 -5.36 -1.32 3.83
N ALA A 98 -4.05 -1.46 3.68
CA ALA A 98 -3.08 -0.44 4.09
C ALA A 98 -3.29 0.88 3.31
N PHE A 99 -3.68 0.78 2.04
CA PHE A 99 -3.93 1.96 1.20
C PHE A 99 -5.29 2.62 1.47
N THR A 100 -6.31 1.85 1.82
CA THR A 100 -7.69 2.34 2.05
C THR A 100 -7.99 2.55 3.53
N MET A 101 -8.19 1.47 4.28
CA MET A 101 -8.47 1.52 5.73
C MET A 101 -7.32 2.14 6.53
N GLY A 102 -6.06 1.82 6.16
CA GLY A 102 -4.89 2.42 6.79
C GLY A 102 -4.86 3.93 6.60
N GLY A 103 -5.17 4.41 5.39
CA GLY A 103 -5.29 5.84 5.10
C GLY A 103 -6.42 6.52 5.87
N ALA A 104 -7.58 5.87 5.97
CA ALA A 104 -8.71 6.38 6.75
C ALA A 104 -8.35 6.47 8.24
N TYR A 105 -7.73 5.43 8.80
CA TYR A 105 -7.27 5.41 10.19
C TYR A 105 -6.20 6.48 10.45
N PHE A 106 -5.28 6.69 9.52
CA PHE A 106 -4.27 7.75 9.61
C PHE A 106 -4.88 9.16 9.73
N CYS A 107 -6.07 9.35 9.11
CA CYS A 107 -6.83 10.60 9.14
C CYS A 107 -7.88 10.66 10.26
N PHE A 108 -8.01 9.63 11.10
CA PHE A 108 -9.07 9.50 12.11
C PHE A 108 -10.47 9.51 11.51
N GLU A 109 -10.64 8.86 10.36
CA GLU A 109 -11.91 8.80 9.61
C GLU A 109 -12.34 7.36 9.29
N GLU A 110 -11.81 6.37 9.97
CA GLU A 110 -12.09 4.94 9.75
C GLU A 110 -13.55 4.56 9.95
N ASP A 111 -14.29 5.32 10.76
CA ASP A 111 -15.74 5.17 10.95
C ASP A 111 -16.55 5.74 9.77
N ARG A 112 -15.94 6.55 8.92
CA ARG A 112 -16.61 7.29 7.85
C ARG A 112 -16.23 6.84 6.45
N ARG A 113 -15.03 6.29 6.25
CA ARG A 113 -14.48 5.90 4.92
C ARG A 113 -13.46 4.78 5.04
N GLY A 114 -12.88 4.37 3.93
CA GLY A 114 -11.82 3.36 3.84
C GLY A 114 -12.32 1.95 3.55
N SER A 115 -13.63 1.69 3.73
CA SER A 115 -14.26 0.41 3.38
C SER A 115 -15.67 0.64 2.83
N ILE A 116 -16.19 -0.34 2.11
CA ILE A 116 -17.58 -0.33 1.59
C ILE A 116 -18.47 -0.97 2.63
N GLU A 117 -19.07 -0.14 3.48
CA GLU A 117 -19.96 -0.55 4.57
C GLU A 117 -21.15 0.40 4.68
N VAL A 118 -22.29 -0.14 5.15
CA VAL A 118 -23.49 0.67 5.38
C VAL A 118 -23.20 1.76 6.40
N GLY A 119 -23.51 3.00 6.07
CA GLY A 119 -23.31 4.17 6.91
C GLY A 119 -22.01 4.93 6.63
N LYS A 120 -21.08 4.36 5.85
CA LYS A 120 -19.88 5.07 5.39
C LYS A 120 -20.13 5.88 4.11
N LEU A 121 -19.26 6.83 3.85
CA LEU A 121 -19.28 7.61 2.62
C LEU A 121 -19.09 6.71 1.41
N ALA A 122 -19.82 6.96 0.35
CA ALA A 122 -19.68 6.27 -0.93
C ALA A 122 -18.50 6.86 -1.73
N ASP A 123 -17.31 6.83 -1.13
CA ASP A 123 -16.01 7.15 -1.76
C ASP A 123 -15.47 5.85 -2.35
N MET A 124 -15.63 5.65 -3.65
CA MET A 124 -15.36 4.37 -4.31
C MET A 124 -14.65 4.56 -5.65
N ALA A 125 -13.87 3.57 -6.04
CA ALA A 125 -13.30 3.48 -7.38
C ALA A 125 -13.63 2.11 -7.98
N VAL A 126 -14.08 2.10 -9.24
CA VAL A 126 -14.14 0.88 -10.06
C VAL A 126 -12.85 0.82 -10.86
N LEU A 127 -12.18 -0.31 -10.80
CA LEU A 127 -10.90 -0.51 -11.46
C LEU A 127 -11.07 -1.13 -12.85
N SER A 128 -10.10 -0.90 -13.73
CA SER A 128 -10.09 -1.43 -15.10
C SER A 128 -9.94 -2.96 -15.17
N ASP A 129 -9.49 -3.61 -14.09
CA ASP A 129 -9.34 -5.06 -13.97
C ASP A 129 -9.43 -5.50 -12.50
N ASP A 130 -9.53 -6.80 -12.26
CA ASP A 130 -9.57 -7.38 -10.92
C ASP A 130 -8.16 -7.39 -10.27
N LEU A 131 -7.90 -6.41 -9.42
CA LEU A 131 -6.66 -6.30 -8.64
C LEU A 131 -6.27 -7.60 -7.92
N LEU A 132 -7.26 -8.40 -7.48
CA LEU A 132 -7.00 -9.59 -6.68
C LEU A 132 -6.63 -10.80 -7.53
N GLN A 133 -7.02 -10.84 -8.82
CA GLN A 133 -6.86 -11.99 -9.71
C GLN A 133 -5.86 -11.75 -10.85
N MET A 134 -5.70 -10.50 -11.32
CA MET A 134 -4.82 -10.19 -12.45
C MET A 134 -3.36 -10.62 -12.21
N PRO A 135 -2.55 -10.85 -13.26
CA PRO A 135 -1.12 -11.14 -13.07
C PRO A 135 -0.39 -9.99 -12.36
N GLU A 136 0.48 -10.33 -11.40
CA GLU A 136 1.15 -9.36 -10.50
C GLU A 136 1.86 -8.22 -11.25
N GLY A 137 2.52 -8.54 -12.37
CA GLY A 137 3.28 -7.54 -13.15
C GLY A 137 2.43 -6.46 -13.82
N TYR A 138 1.11 -6.67 -13.94
CA TYR A 138 0.18 -5.70 -14.55
C TYR A 138 -0.52 -4.80 -13.54
N ILE A 139 -0.34 -5.03 -12.24
CA ILE A 139 -0.94 -4.17 -11.20
C ILE A 139 -0.59 -2.67 -11.40
N PRO A 140 0.64 -2.28 -11.78
CA PRO A 140 0.95 -0.86 -12.04
C PRO A 140 0.15 -0.21 -13.17
N ASP A 141 -0.41 -1.01 -14.09
CA ASP A 141 -1.16 -0.54 -15.27
C ASP A 141 -2.66 -0.33 -14.98
N LEU A 142 -3.12 -0.70 -13.78
CA LEU A 142 -4.50 -0.45 -13.35
C LEU A 142 -4.83 1.03 -13.38
N ASN A 143 -6.10 1.30 -13.73
CA ASN A 143 -6.68 2.63 -13.71
C ASN A 143 -8.05 2.60 -13.04
N SER A 144 -8.49 3.73 -12.50
CA SER A 144 -9.90 3.90 -12.13
C SER A 144 -10.71 4.23 -13.39
N VAL A 145 -11.70 3.40 -13.70
CA VAL A 145 -12.63 3.64 -14.82
C VAL A 145 -13.86 4.42 -14.38
N LEU A 146 -14.18 4.37 -13.08
CA LEU A 146 -15.22 5.19 -12.44
C LEU A 146 -14.75 5.55 -11.03
N THR A 147 -14.93 6.82 -10.65
CA THR A 147 -14.66 7.29 -9.29
C THR A 147 -15.87 8.01 -8.74
N LEU A 148 -16.28 7.64 -7.53
CA LEU A 148 -17.34 8.32 -6.79
C LEU A 148 -16.74 8.96 -5.53
N VAL A 149 -17.21 10.15 -5.21
CA VAL A 149 -16.92 10.86 -3.97
C VAL A 149 -18.24 11.28 -3.34
N GLY A 150 -18.51 10.79 -2.15
CA GLY A 150 -19.81 11.02 -1.48
C GLY A 150 -21.02 10.49 -2.27
N GLY A 151 -20.81 9.49 -3.14
CA GLY A 151 -21.85 8.93 -4.02
C GLY A 151 -22.03 9.67 -5.35
N GLU A 152 -21.33 10.78 -5.57
CA GLU A 152 -21.36 11.50 -6.83
C GLU A 152 -20.22 11.06 -7.77
N VAL A 153 -20.52 10.87 -9.05
CA VAL A 153 -19.50 10.50 -10.06
C VAL A 153 -18.61 11.71 -10.33
N THR A 154 -17.32 11.56 -9.99
CA THR A 154 -16.30 12.61 -10.21
C THR A 154 -15.37 12.31 -11.38
N HIS A 155 -15.27 11.04 -11.77
CA HIS A 155 -14.52 10.60 -12.94
C HIS A 155 -15.19 9.36 -13.55
N GLN A 156 -15.23 9.33 -14.88
CA GLN A 156 -15.67 8.17 -15.66
C GLN A 156 -14.94 8.15 -17.00
N THR A 157 -14.41 6.99 -17.41
CA THR A 157 -13.85 6.83 -18.76
C THR A 157 -14.96 6.70 -19.80
N THR A 158 -14.66 7.02 -21.06
CA THR A 158 -15.63 6.99 -22.17
C THR A 158 -16.13 5.57 -22.49
N ASP A 159 -15.38 4.56 -22.14
CA ASP A 159 -15.67 3.16 -22.47
C ASP A 159 -16.29 2.37 -21.30
N PHE A 160 -16.76 3.09 -20.27
CA PHE A 160 -17.42 2.50 -19.09
C PHE A 160 -18.90 2.88 -19.02
#